data_94113a69b2ff2742b4bf29d3deab29a8
#
_entry.id   94113a69b2ff2742b4bf29d3deab29a8
#
_cell.length_a   1.000
_cell.length_b   1.000
_cell.length_c   1.000
_cell.angle_alpha   90.00
_cell.angle_beta   90.00
_cell.angle_gamma   90.00
#
_symmetry.space_group_name_H-M   'P 1'
#
loop_
_entity.id
_entity.type
_entity.pdbx_description
1 polymer ?
#
loop_
_entity_poly.entity_id
_entity_poly.type
_entity_poly.pdbx_seq_one_letter_code
_entity_poly.pdbx_strand_id
1 'polypeptide(L)'
;MPHLLIIGGNGVLGSAAANHFLEKGFRVTVFVRNSSRAVSLEKKGAIIVEGDLANPSTLTGIFTGIDIVLTAAHGMLGMGKNKSDKVDGTGHKSLIEEAQKSGVKHFIYTSVYTASADHPVDFFRTKYFIEQFLIKSGLNYTILKLPAFMEWHVYNLLGKNIVQKGKTTILGRGNTPVNFIAVKDVVAAIDKIILKEEFYNKTIPVAGPQNMTRNEIADLFGKALNIKPKVGHAPVRLLKLFSVLVNPFHPGIARVMKLSIYTENSDETMDPKYSVQQFGLSPTTIEEFIQSVTTKR
;
A
#
# COMPACT_ATOMS: atom_id res chain seq x y z
N MET A 1 -16.16 -0.52 -22.75
CA MET A 1 -14.93 -0.31 -21.96
C MET A 1 -15.26 -0.66 -20.52
N PRO A 2 -14.42 -1.42 -19.80
CA PRO A 2 -14.66 -1.73 -18.40
C PRO A 2 -14.68 -0.47 -17.54
N HIS A 3 -15.55 -0.44 -16.52
CA HIS A 3 -15.64 0.66 -15.59
C HIS A 3 -14.99 0.27 -14.27
N LEU A 4 -13.87 0.92 -13.95
CA LEU A 4 -13.05 0.67 -12.77
C LEU A 4 -13.35 1.69 -11.68
N LEU A 5 -13.72 1.23 -10.49
CA LEU A 5 -13.79 2.04 -9.27
C LEU A 5 -12.51 1.86 -8.44
N ILE A 6 -11.81 2.96 -8.18
CA ILE A 6 -10.60 2.96 -7.34
C ILE A 6 -10.91 3.61 -6.00
N ILE A 7 -10.80 2.85 -4.92
CA ILE A 7 -10.97 3.32 -3.56
C ILE A 7 -9.63 3.82 -3.02
N GLY A 8 -9.57 5.11 -2.66
CA GLY A 8 -8.34 5.74 -2.16
C GLY A 8 -7.46 6.34 -3.26
N GLY A 9 -8.08 6.89 -4.31
CA GLY A 9 -7.38 7.43 -5.48
C GLY A 9 -6.42 8.61 -5.23
N ASN A 10 -6.47 9.25 -4.05
CA ASN A 10 -5.48 10.27 -3.66
C ASN A 10 -4.21 9.67 -3.02
N GLY A 11 -4.19 8.37 -2.76
CA GLY A 11 -3.02 7.65 -2.28
C GLY A 11 -1.99 7.40 -3.39
N VAL A 12 -0.76 7.02 -3.00
CA VAL A 12 0.33 6.78 -3.96
C VAL A 12 -0.05 5.69 -4.97
N LEU A 13 -0.56 4.55 -4.51
CA LEU A 13 -1.00 3.46 -5.40
C LEU A 13 -2.27 3.84 -6.17
N GLY A 14 -3.28 4.40 -5.49
CA GLY A 14 -4.56 4.71 -6.14
C GLY A 14 -4.42 5.73 -7.26
N SER A 15 -3.61 6.80 -7.06
CA SER A 15 -3.39 7.80 -8.10
C SER A 15 -2.54 7.26 -9.27
N ALA A 16 -1.56 6.41 -8.99
CA ALA A 16 -0.76 5.75 -10.02
C ALA A 16 -1.63 4.81 -10.87
N ALA A 17 -2.47 4.00 -10.23
CA ALA A 17 -3.42 3.12 -10.92
C ALA A 17 -4.44 3.91 -11.74
N ALA A 18 -5.02 4.98 -11.18
CA ALA A 18 -5.98 5.83 -11.90
C ALA A 18 -5.37 6.41 -13.18
N ASN A 19 -4.16 6.99 -13.10
CA ASN A 19 -3.47 7.50 -14.28
C ASN A 19 -3.24 6.40 -15.32
N HIS A 20 -2.71 5.25 -14.92
CA HIS A 20 -2.41 4.14 -15.81
C HIS A 20 -3.66 3.63 -16.55
N PHE A 21 -4.77 3.41 -15.83
CA PHE A 21 -5.98 2.88 -16.44
C PHE A 21 -6.76 3.91 -17.27
N LEU A 22 -6.68 5.20 -16.95
CA LEU A 22 -7.16 6.26 -17.84
C LEU A 22 -6.41 6.28 -19.17
N GLU A 23 -5.06 6.19 -19.14
CA GLU A 23 -4.22 6.13 -20.33
C GLU A 23 -4.51 4.86 -21.18
N LYS A 24 -4.95 3.77 -20.54
CA LYS A 24 -5.41 2.54 -21.21
C LYS A 24 -6.87 2.59 -21.72
N GLY A 25 -7.55 3.70 -21.55
CA GLY A 25 -8.91 3.89 -22.04
C GLY A 25 -10.01 3.28 -21.18
N PHE A 26 -9.72 2.91 -19.92
CA PHE A 26 -10.78 2.54 -18.99
C PHE A 26 -11.65 3.73 -18.62
N ARG A 27 -12.94 3.49 -18.37
CA ARG A 27 -13.73 4.43 -17.60
C ARG A 27 -13.33 4.29 -16.12
N VAL A 28 -12.82 5.37 -15.51
CA VAL A 28 -12.29 5.33 -14.14
C VAL A 28 -13.11 6.24 -13.24
N THR A 29 -13.67 5.68 -12.18
CA THR A 29 -14.23 6.41 -11.04
C THR A 29 -13.27 6.32 -9.87
N VAL A 30 -13.02 7.44 -9.21
CA VAL A 30 -12.08 7.55 -8.10
C VAL A 30 -12.82 8.01 -6.85
N PHE A 31 -12.90 7.14 -5.83
CA PHE A 31 -13.50 7.45 -4.54
C PHE A 31 -12.45 8.05 -3.60
N VAL A 32 -12.68 9.26 -3.13
CA VAL A 32 -11.73 10.05 -2.32
C VAL A 32 -12.44 10.79 -1.19
N ARG A 33 -11.72 11.05 -0.10
CA ARG A 33 -12.25 11.84 1.04
C ARG A 33 -12.25 13.33 0.80
N ASN A 34 -11.51 13.81 -0.18
CA ASN A 34 -11.41 15.23 -0.52
C ASN A 34 -11.15 15.34 -2.02
N SER A 35 -12.16 15.79 -2.74
CA SER A 35 -12.15 15.97 -4.20
C SER A 35 -11.10 16.98 -4.68
N SER A 36 -10.81 18.02 -3.87
CA SER A 36 -9.81 19.04 -4.22
C SER A 36 -8.40 18.47 -4.46
N ARG A 37 -8.11 17.29 -3.89
CA ARG A 37 -6.84 16.58 -4.10
C ARG A 37 -6.84 15.68 -5.33
N ALA A 38 -7.96 15.51 -6.01
CA ALA A 38 -8.12 14.66 -7.18
C ALA A 38 -8.29 15.46 -8.49
N VAL A 39 -8.19 16.78 -8.46
CA VAL A 39 -8.36 17.68 -9.63
C VAL A 39 -7.48 17.28 -10.81
N SER A 40 -6.26 16.81 -10.56
CA SER A 40 -5.38 16.35 -11.64
C SER A 40 -5.88 15.09 -12.34
N LEU A 41 -6.56 14.20 -11.61
CA LEU A 41 -7.18 12.98 -12.16
C LEU A 41 -8.47 13.34 -12.92
N GLU A 42 -9.26 14.27 -12.39
CA GLU A 42 -10.46 14.79 -13.04
C GLU A 42 -10.15 15.41 -14.39
N LYS A 43 -9.11 16.26 -14.48
CA LYS A 43 -8.62 16.84 -15.73
C LYS A 43 -8.17 15.80 -16.76
N LYS A 44 -7.81 14.61 -16.32
CA LYS A 44 -7.46 13.45 -17.17
C LYS A 44 -8.66 12.57 -17.52
N GLY A 45 -9.88 12.94 -17.10
CA GLY A 45 -11.10 12.23 -17.42
C GLY A 45 -11.60 11.26 -16.35
N ALA A 46 -11.02 11.23 -15.14
CA ALA A 46 -11.58 10.45 -14.04
C ALA A 46 -12.89 11.06 -13.51
N ILE A 47 -13.85 10.22 -13.19
CA ILE A 47 -15.04 10.60 -12.44
C ILE A 47 -14.68 10.62 -10.95
N ILE A 48 -14.80 11.78 -10.31
CA ILE A 48 -14.48 11.93 -8.89
C ILE A 48 -15.74 11.80 -8.05
N VAL A 49 -15.70 10.88 -7.08
CA VAL A 49 -16.76 10.71 -6.07
C VAL A 49 -16.17 10.96 -4.68
N GLU A 50 -16.74 11.92 -3.97
CA GLU A 50 -16.32 12.22 -2.60
C GLU A 50 -17.08 11.38 -1.59
N GLY A 51 -16.35 10.76 -0.65
CA GLY A 51 -16.89 9.96 0.43
C GLY A 51 -15.82 9.42 1.35
N ASP A 52 -16.22 8.76 2.40
CA ASP A 52 -15.32 8.26 3.45
C ASP A 52 -15.66 6.81 3.81
N LEU A 53 -14.71 5.89 3.64
CA LEU A 53 -14.87 4.48 4.08
C LEU A 53 -15.23 4.35 5.56
N ALA A 54 -14.79 5.30 6.39
CA ALA A 54 -15.18 5.33 7.81
C ALA A 54 -16.67 5.70 8.03
N ASN A 55 -17.35 6.15 6.97
CA ASN A 55 -18.79 6.42 6.93
C ASN A 55 -19.46 5.61 5.82
N PRO A 56 -19.94 4.38 6.08
CA PRO A 56 -20.51 3.50 5.07
C PRO A 56 -21.70 4.07 4.28
N SER A 57 -22.44 5.04 4.82
CA SER A 57 -23.55 5.69 4.09
C SER A 57 -23.08 6.41 2.82
N THR A 58 -21.79 6.80 2.75
CA THR A 58 -21.21 7.44 1.56
C THR A 58 -20.91 6.46 0.42
N LEU A 59 -21.09 5.15 0.65
CA LEU A 59 -20.91 4.11 -0.37
C LEU A 59 -22.19 3.89 -1.21
N THR A 60 -23.32 4.48 -0.82
CA THR A 60 -24.59 4.32 -1.53
C THR A 60 -24.48 4.87 -2.95
N GLY A 61 -24.80 4.03 -3.94
CA GLY A 61 -24.87 4.42 -5.36
C GLY A 61 -23.53 4.53 -6.08
N ILE A 62 -22.37 4.40 -5.40
CA ILE A 62 -21.06 4.51 -6.07
C ILE A 62 -20.76 3.36 -7.02
N PHE A 63 -21.49 2.25 -6.93
CA PHE A 63 -21.28 1.04 -7.72
C PHE A 63 -22.09 0.99 -9.02
N THR A 64 -22.90 2.01 -9.32
CA THR A 64 -23.75 2.02 -10.52
C THR A 64 -22.88 1.94 -11.78
N GLY A 65 -23.05 0.82 -12.52
CA GLY A 65 -22.30 0.54 -13.75
C GLY A 65 -20.80 0.23 -13.55
N ILE A 66 -20.38 -0.08 -12.32
CA ILE A 66 -19.00 -0.50 -12.01
C ILE A 66 -18.83 -1.98 -12.31
N ASP A 67 -17.83 -2.31 -13.14
CA ASP A 67 -17.44 -3.70 -13.43
C ASP A 67 -16.39 -4.21 -12.42
N ILE A 68 -15.43 -3.35 -12.05
CA ILE A 68 -14.23 -3.74 -11.31
C ILE A 68 -14.00 -2.76 -10.15
N VAL A 69 -13.64 -3.29 -8.99
CA VAL A 69 -13.22 -2.50 -7.83
C VAL A 69 -11.74 -2.78 -7.53
N LEU A 70 -10.96 -1.70 -7.35
CA LEU A 70 -9.59 -1.76 -6.83
C LEU A 70 -9.52 -1.00 -5.51
N THR A 71 -9.10 -1.68 -4.43
CA THR A 71 -8.91 -1.02 -3.14
C THR A 71 -7.44 -0.65 -2.93
N ALA A 72 -7.15 0.65 -2.79
CA ALA A 72 -5.83 1.20 -2.45
C ALA A 72 -5.86 2.06 -1.17
N ALA A 73 -7.03 2.14 -0.50
CA ALA A 73 -7.19 2.90 0.72
C ALA A 73 -6.76 2.08 1.95
N HIS A 74 -6.16 2.78 2.93
CA HIS A 74 -5.87 2.19 4.25
C HIS A 74 -5.82 3.27 5.34
N GLY A 75 -6.05 2.84 6.59
CA GLY A 75 -6.04 3.68 7.79
C GLY A 75 -4.84 3.46 8.72
N MET A 76 -3.71 2.92 8.23
CA MET A 76 -2.55 2.56 9.08
C MET A 76 -2.08 3.73 9.97
N LEU A 77 -2.00 4.94 9.41
CA LEU A 77 -1.64 6.16 10.14
C LEU A 77 -2.85 6.94 10.68
N GLY A 78 -4.05 6.40 10.51
CA GLY A 78 -5.30 7.09 10.85
C GLY A 78 -5.50 7.28 12.35
N MET A 79 -6.17 8.39 12.71
CA MET A 79 -6.59 8.76 14.06
C MET A 79 -8.10 9.07 14.10
N GLY A 80 -8.68 9.05 15.29
CA GLY A 80 -10.07 9.41 15.51
C GLY A 80 -11.03 8.59 14.64
N LYS A 81 -11.87 9.24 13.84
CA LYS A 81 -12.77 8.59 12.90
C LYS A 81 -12.08 7.82 11.77
N ASN A 82 -10.83 8.16 11.47
CA ASN A 82 -10.02 7.52 10.42
C ASN A 82 -9.12 6.39 10.96
N LYS A 83 -9.37 5.86 12.14
CA LYS A 83 -8.64 4.71 12.68
C LYS A 83 -8.76 3.49 11.76
N SER A 84 -7.74 2.62 11.79
CA SER A 84 -7.69 1.41 10.97
C SER A 84 -8.91 0.51 11.14
N ASP A 85 -9.43 0.32 12.37
CA ASP A 85 -10.64 -0.46 12.63
C ASP A 85 -11.87 0.07 11.86
N LYS A 86 -11.97 1.39 11.66
CA LYS A 86 -13.03 2.02 10.88
C LYS A 86 -12.79 1.93 9.38
N VAL A 87 -11.61 2.33 8.92
CA VAL A 87 -11.29 2.37 7.49
C VAL A 87 -11.01 0.96 6.94
N ASP A 88 -10.06 0.23 7.57
CA ASP A 88 -9.64 -1.09 7.07
C ASP A 88 -10.60 -2.20 7.51
N GLY A 89 -11.27 -2.07 8.65
CA GLY A 89 -12.26 -3.03 9.16
C GLY A 89 -13.65 -2.74 8.61
N THR A 90 -14.44 -1.97 9.34
CA THR A 90 -15.87 -1.73 9.04
C THR A 90 -16.06 -1.17 7.62
N GLY A 91 -15.23 -0.22 7.19
CA GLY A 91 -15.34 0.42 5.88
C GLY A 91 -15.15 -0.55 4.72
N HIS A 92 -14.09 -1.38 4.77
CA HIS A 92 -13.89 -2.40 3.72
C HIS A 92 -14.93 -3.51 3.76
N LYS A 93 -15.43 -3.88 4.96
CA LYS A 93 -16.53 -4.83 5.05
C LYS A 93 -17.78 -4.31 4.33
N SER A 94 -18.20 -3.09 4.62
CA SER A 94 -19.35 -2.47 3.94
C SER A 94 -19.10 -2.28 2.44
N LEU A 95 -17.87 -1.95 2.03
CA LEU A 95 -17.49 -1.85 0.62
C LEU A 95 -17.70 -3.19 -0.12
N ILE A 96 -17.27 -4.31 0.48
CA ILE A 96 -17.43 -5.66 -0.08
C ILE A 96 -18.91 -6.04 -0.17
N GLU A 97 -19.70 -5.76 0.89
CA GLU A 97 -21.14 -6.02 0.91
C GLU A 97 -21.89 -5.24 -0.18
N GLU A 98 -21.57 -3.97 -0.38
CA GLU A 98 -22.19 -3.16 -1.44
C GLU A 98 -21.74 -3.58 -2.84
N ALA A 99 -20.46 -3.94 -3.02
CA ALA A 99 -19.94 -4.46 -4.28
C ALA A 99 -20.67 -5.77 -4.68
N GLN A 100 -20.91 -6.68 -3.71
CA GLN A 100 -21.66 -7.92 -3.92
C GLN A 100 -23.09 -7.66 -4.37
N LYS A 101 -23.82 -6.78 -3.65
CA LYS A 101 -25.20 -6.42 -3.99
C LYS A 101 -25.34 -5.79 -5.38
N SER A 102 -24.29 -5.06 -5.80
CA SER A 102 -24.28 -4.33 -7.07
C SER A 102 -23.79 -5.16 -8.26
N GLY A 103 -23.43 -6.42 -8.06
CA GLY A 103 -22.99 -7.32 -9.13
C GLY A 103 -21.63 -6.98 -9.73
N VAL A 104 -20.70 -6.44 -8.91
CA VAL A 104 -19.31 -6.20 -9.32
C VAL A 104 -18.68 -7.51 -9.82
N LYS A 105 -18.08 -7.47 -11.01
CA LYS A 105 -17.52 -8.66 -11.68
C LYS A 105 -16.18 -9.10 -11.12
N HIS A 106 -15.36 -8.15 -10.64
CA HIS A 106 -14.03 -8.44 -10.10
C HIS A 106 -13.68 -7.46 -8.97
N PHE A 107 -13.28 -7.98 -7.82
CA PHE A 107 -12.86 -7.18 -6.65
C PHE A 107 -11.38 -7.42 -6.36
N ILE A 108 -10.52 -6.42 -6.63
CA ILE A 108 -9.09 -6.48 -6.39
C ILE A 108 -8.77 -5.81 -5.05
N TYR A 109 -8.30 -6.61 -4.10
CA TYR A 109 -7.97 -6.15 -2.76
C TYR A 109 -6.46 -6.09 -2.56
N THR A 110 -5.94 -4.90 -2.22
CA THR A 110 -4.52 -4.77 -1.82
C THR A 110 -4.38 -5.02 -0.33
N SER A 111 -3.74 -6.11 0.00
CA SER A 111 -3.39 -6.51 1.36
C SER A 111 -1.89 -6.42 1.59
N VAL A 112 -1.45 -6.77 2.79
CA VAL A 112 -0.04 -6.76 3.18
C VAL A 112 0.50 -8.19 3.27
N TYR A 113 1.78 -8.40 2.94
CA TYR A 113 2.37 -9.73 2.79
C TYR A 113 2.23 -10.57 4.06
N THR A 114 2.53 -10.01 5.23
CA THR A 114 2.53 -10.73 6.52
C THR A 114 1.22 -10.63 7.29
N ALA A 115 0.10 -10.24 6.65
CA ALA A 115 -1.20 -10.26 7.31
C ALA A 115 -1.55 -11.64 7.83
N SER A 116 -1.81 -11.76 9.14
CA SER A 116 -2.19 -12.97 9.83
C SER A 116 -3.13 -12.69 11.02
N ALA A 117 -3.83 -13.71 11.51
CA ALA A 117 -4.79 -13.55 12.61
C ALA A 117 -4.11 -13.15 13.94
N ASP A 118 -2.87 -13.54 14.13
CA ASP A 118 -2.05 -13.37 15.34
C ASP A 118 -1.01 -12.25 15.22
N HIS A 119 -0.95 -11.52 14.09
CA HIS A 119 0.03 -10.47 13.90
C HIS A 119 -0.02 -9.42 15.04
N PRO A 120 1.12 -9.01 15.65
CA PRO A 120 1.14 -8.12 16.81
C PRO A 120 0.62 -6.71 16.52
N VAL A 121 0.63 -6.27 15.25
CA VAL A 121 0.08 -4.97 14.83
C VAL A 121 -1.36 -5.15 14.36
N ASP A 122 -2.29 -4.43 15.00
CA ASP A 122 -3.75 -4.49 14.74
C ASP A 122 -4.12 -4.28 13.26
N PHE A 123 -3.45 -3.37 12.57
CA PHE A 123 -3.67 -3.12 11.13
C PHE A 123 -3.50 -4.39 10.28
N PHE A 124 -2.47 -5.20 10.53
CA PHE A 124 -2.20 -6.43 9.78
C PHE A 124 -3.22 -7.52 10.09
N ARG A 125 -3.66 -7.61 11.36
CA ARG A 125 -4.77 -8.51 11.73
C ARG A 125 -6.06 -8.10 11.04
N THR A 126 -6.37 -6.80 11.03
CA THR A 126 -7.57 -6.29 10.35
C THR A 126 -7.53 -6.63 8.86
N LYS A 127 -6.38 -6.42 8.18
CA LYS A 127 -6.22 -6.82 6.78
C LYS A 127 -6.51 -8.31 6.56
N TYR A 128 -5.98 -9.18 7.41
CA TYR A 128 -6.26 -10.62 7.36
C TYR A 128 -7.76 -10.94 7.50
N PHE A 129 -8.45 -10.34 8.46
CA PHE A 129 -9.88 -10.59 8.63
C PHE A 129 -10.72 -10.09 7.45
N ILE A 130 -10.35 -9.01 6.81
CA ILE A 130 -10.99 -8.55 5.57
C ILE A 130 -10.69 -9.47 4.39
N GLU A 131 -9.48 -10.02 4.27
CA GLU A 131 -9.19 -11.09 3.31
C GLU A 131 -10.16 -12.26 3.48
N GLN A 132 -10.30 -12.76 4.72
CA GLN A 132 -11.21 -13.88 5.02
C GLN A 132 -12.69 -13.53 4.75
N PHE A 133 -13.08 -12.28 5.01
CA PHE A 133 -14.43 -11.81 4.72
C PHE A 133 -14.69 -11.76 3.19
N LEU A 134 -13.74 -11.24 2.42
CA LEU A 134 -13.81 -11.18 0.97
C LEU A 134 -13.87 -12.59 0.34
N ILE A 135 -13.04 -13.52 0.81
CA ILE A 135 -13.04 -14.91 0.36
C ILE A 135 -14.43 -15.56 0.52
N LYS A 136 -15.15 -15.22 1.59
CA LYS A 136 -16.48 -15.76 1.91
C LYS A 136 -17.63 -14.96 1.27
N SER A 137 -17.37 -13.85 0.60
CA SER A 137 -18.40 -12.95 0.10
C SER A 137 -19.14 -13.46 -1.13
N GLY A 138 -18.58 -14.42 -1.86
CA GLY A 138 -19.12 -14.87 -3.15
C GLY A 138 -18.76 -13.99 -4.35
N LEU A 139 -18.04 -12.88 -4.14
CA LEU A 139 -17.45 -12.08 -5.23
C LEU A 139 -16.31 -12.83 -5.90
N ASN A 140 -16.13 -12.66 -7.22
CA ASN A 140 -14.86 -12.97 -7.84
C ASN A 140 -13.82 -11.97 -7.35
N TYR A 141 -12.78 -12.44 -6.65
CA TYR A 141 -11.78 -11.58 -6.05
C TYR A 141 -10.36 -11.91 -6.50
N THR A 142 -9.47 -10.95 -6.38
CA THR A 142 -8.00 -11.18 -6.33
C THR A 142 -7.43 -10.41 -5.14
N ILE A 143 -6.76 -11.12 -4.24
CA ILE A 143 -6.06 -10.52 -3.11
C ILE A 143 -4.58 -10.43 -3.47
N LEU A 144 -4.04 -9.22 -3.53
CA LEU A 144 -2.60 -8.98 -3.74
C LEU A 144 -1.91 -8.80 -2.39
N LYS A 145 -0.98 -9.70 -2.06
CA LYS A 145 -0.15 -9.63 -0.85
C LYS A 145 1.10 -8.83 -1.16
N LEU A 146 1.14 -7.58 -0.70
CA LEU A 146 2.15 -6.59 -1.06
C LEU A 146 3.18 -6.41 0.06
N PRO A 147 4.48 -6.30 -0.26
CA PRO A 147 5.52 -5.91 0.68
C PRO A 147 5.54 -4.41 0.93
N ALA A 148 6.63 -3.92 1.50
CA ALA A 148 6.85 -2.50 1.77
C ALA A 148 7.04 -1.69 0.47
N PHE A 149 6.30 -0.58 0.29
CA PHE A 149 6.45 0.28 -0.88
C PHE A 149 7.72 1.12 -0.81
N MET A 150 8.48 1.17 -1.92
CA MET A 150 9.72 1.96 -2.03
C MET A 150 9.46 3.45 -1.82
N GLU A 151 8.35 4.00 -2.33
CA GLU A 151 7.97 5.40 -2.21
C GLU A 151 7.84 5.83 -0.74
N TRP A 152 7.32 4.94 0.11
CA TRP A 152 7.15 5.24 1.53
C TRP A 152 8.36 4.83 2.36
N HIS A 153 8.78 3.56 2.26
CA HIS A 153 9.79 2.99 3.15
C HIS A 153 11.21 3.35 2.75
N VAL A 154 11.52 3.36 1.44
CA VAL A 154 12.87 3.70 0.94
C VAL A 154 13.02 5.22 0.86
N TYR A 155 12.06 5.95 0.27
CA TYR A 155 12.20 7.38 0.08
C TYR A 155 11.70 8.20 1.28
N ASN A 156 10.40 8.13 1.62
CA ASN A 156 9.84 9.04 2.63
C ASN A 156 10.42 8.82 4.02
N LEU A 157 10.64 7.57 4.44
CA LEU A 157 11.18 7.28 5.78
C LEU A 157 12.70 7.43 5.87
N LEU A 158 13.45 7.07 4.82
CA LEU A 158 14.92 7.08 4.85
C LEU A 158 15.51 8.15 3.93
N GLY A 159 15.29 8.02 2.63
CA GLY A 159 15.99 8.75 1.60
C GLY A 159 15.75 10.25 1.61
N LYS A 160 14.52 10.70 1.86
CA LYS A 160 14.18 12.12 1.88
C LYS A 160 15.05 12.94 2.81
N ASN A 161 15.29 12.43 4.01
CA ASN A 161 16.16 13.10 4.99
C ASN A 161 17.64 13.05 4.58
N ILE A 162 18.08 11.94 3.97
CA ILE A 162 19.45 11.82 3.43
C ILE A 162 19.65 12.84 2.31
N VAL A 163 18.73 12.89 1.35
CA VAL A 163 18.75 13.81 0.21
C VAL A 163 18.75 15.28 0.65
N GLN A 164 17.92 15.63 1.65
CA GLN A 164 17.75 17.02 2.09
C GLN A 164 18.77 17.49 3.11
N LYS A 165 19.26 16.58 3.98
CA LYS A 165 20.02 16.93 5.19
C LYS A 165 21.31 16.12 5.38
N GLY A 166 21.62 15.17 4.49
CA GLY A 166 22.76 14.26 4.62
C GLY A 166 22.68 13.32 5.83
N LYS A 167 21.50 13.14 6.43
CA LYS A 167 21.31 12.30 7.62
C LYS A 167 19.93 11.67 7.67
N THR A 168 19.81 10.54 8.38
CA THR A 168 18.53 9.87 8.65
C THR A 168 18.55 9.18 10.01
N THR A 169 17.37 8.73 10.47
CA THR A 169 17.24 7.89 11.67
C THR A 169 16.44 6.65 11.32
N ILE A 170 17.04 5.49 11.57
CA ILE A 170 16.40 4.18 11.40
C ILE A 170 15.73 3.80 12.72
N LEU A 171 14.48 3.33 12.64
CA LEU A 171 13.76 2.80 13.80
C LEU A 171 14.19 1.34 14.01
N GLY A 172 14.92 1.07 15.08
CA GLY A 172 15.56 -0.22 15.35
C GLY A 172 17.01 -0.29 14.87
N ARG A 173 17.54 -1.51 14.72
CA ARG A 173 18.93 -1.76 14.26
C ARG A 173 19.09 -1.59 12.74
N GLY A 174 18.02 -1.86 11.99
CA GLY A 174 18.01 -1.74 10.55
C GLY A 174 18.79 -2.83 9.80
N ASN A 175 19.08 -3.96 10.43
CA ASN A 175 19.87 -5.08 9.87
C ASN A 175 18.99 -6.22 9.35
N THR A 176 17.68 -6.19 9.57
CA THR A 176 16.76 -7.23 9.09
C THR A 176 16.37 -6.93 7.65
N PRO A 177 16.58 -7.87 6.70
CA PRO A 177 16.18 -7.67 5.32
C PRO A 177 14.65 -7.68 5.20
N VAL A 178 14.15 -6.82 4.31
CA VAL A 178 12.74 -6.65 3.98
C VAL A 178 12.62 -6.59 2.47
N ASN A 179 11.55 -7.14 1.92
CA ASN A 179 11.24 -6.98 0.50
C ASN A 179 10.63 -5.60 0.25
N PHE A 180 11.05 -4.94 -0.83
CA PHE A 180 10.52 -3.64 -1.25
C PHE A 180 10.08 -3.67 -2.70
N ILE A 181 8.91 -3.07 -2.99
CA ILE A 181 8.36 -2.97 -4.33
C ILE A 181 8.03 -1.51 -4.69
N ALA A 182 8.31 -1.11 -5.93
CA ALA A 182 7.86 0.20 -6.42
C ALA A 182 6.36 0.16 -6.77
N VAL A 183 5.64 1.24 -6.51
CA VAL A 183 4.20 1.34 -6.79
C VAL A 183 3.89 1.11 -8.27
N LYS A 184 4.75 1.55 -9.19
CA LYS A 184 4.57 1.30 -10.63
C LYS A 184 4.55 -0.18 -10.99
N ASP A 185 5.32 -1.01 -10.26
CA ASP A 185 5.37 -2.46 -10.50
C ASP A 185 4.12 -3.15 -9.94
N VAL A 186 3.56 -2.64 -8.84
CA VAL A 186 2.26 -3.08 -8.34
C VAL A 186 1.16 -2.74 -9.36
N VAL A 187 1.18 -1.55 -9.95
CA VAL A 187 0.22 -1.16 -11.01
C VAL A 187 0.38 -2.06 -12.23
N ALA A 188 1.61 -2.40 -12.62
CA ALA A 188 1.87 -3.34 -13.71
C ALA A 188 1.34 -4.75 -13.40
N ALA A 189 1.45 -5.23 -12.16
CA ALA A 189 0.84 -6.49 -11.73
C ALA A 189 -0.70 -6.43 -11.79
N ILE A 190 -1.31 -5.32 -11.33
CA ILE A 190 -2.77 -5.12 -11.43
C ILE A 190 -3.21 -5.13 -12.89
N ASP A 191 -2.47 -4.50 -13.79
CA ASP A 191 -2.75 -4.49 -15.23
C ASP A 191 -2.75 -5.89 -15.84
N LYS A 192 -1.89 -6.79 -15.37
CA LYS A 192 -1.84 -8.19 -15.83
C LYS A 192 -3.05 -9.01 -15.41
N ILE A 193 -3.70 -8.66 -14.29
CA ILE A 193 -4.78 -9.47 -13.70
C ILE A 193 -6.18 -8.90 -13.93
N ILE A 194 -6.32 -7.59 -14.16
CA ILE A 194 -7.57 -6.86 -14.02
C ILE A 194 -8.72 -7.38 -14.89
N LEU A 195 -8.42 -7.89 -16.07
CA LEU A 195 -9.39 -8.44 -17.03
C LEU A 195 -9.27 -9.97 -17.23
N LYS A 196 -8.53 -10.67 -16.38
CA LYS A 196 -8.23 -12.07 -16.57
C LYS A 196 -8.88 -12.94 -15.50
N GLU A 197 -9.84 -13.76 -15.89
CA GLU A 197 -10.59 -14.66 -15.02
C GLU A 197 -9.69 -15.74 -14.37
N GLU A 198 -8.57 -16.08 -15.01
CA GLU A 198 -7.58 -17.00 -14.44
C GLU A 198 -7.01 -16.56 -13.09
N PHE A 199 -7.14 -15.27 -12.74
CA PHE A 199 -6.73 -14.70 -11.45
C PHE A 199 -7.87 -14.57 -10.44
N TYR A 200 -9.09 -14.92 -10.82
CA TYR A 200 -10.22 -14.89 -9.89
C TYR A 200 -10.05 -15.90 -8.77
N ASN A 201 -10.53 -15.53 -7.59
CA ASN A 201 -10.51 -16.31 -6.37
C ASN A 201 -9.10 -16.76 -5.93
N LYS A 202 -8.10 -15.90 -6.19
CA LYS A 202 -6.70 -16.14 -5.83
C LYS A 202 -6.16 -15.10 -4.86
N THR A 203 -5.27 -15.56 -3.98
CA THR A 203 -4.41 -14.73 -3.15
C THR A 203 -3.00 -14.85 -3.69
N ILE A 204 -2.41 -13.73 -4.12
CA ILE A 204 -1.19 -13.70 -4.92
C ILE A 204 -0.16 -12.77 -4.28
N PRO A 205 1.03 -13.27 -3.92
CA PRO A 205 2.15 -12.42 -3.53
C PRO A 205 2.71 -11.66 -4.72
N VAL A 206 3.04 -10.38 -4.53
CA VAL A 206 3.70 -9.54 -5.55
C VAL A 206 4.99 -9.02 -4.96
N ALA A 207 6.10 -9.68 -5.24
CA ALA A 207 7.40 -9.36 -4.68
C ALA A 207 8.14 -8.28 -5.49
N GLY A 208 8.89 -7.44 -4.79
CA GLY A 208 9.93 -6.62 -5.42
C GLY A 208 11.18 -7.46 -5.72
N PRO A 209 12.15 -6.89 -6.45
CA PRO A 209 13.28 -7.65 -6.99
C PRO A 209 14.34 -8.03 -5.96
N GLN A 210 14.33 -7.38 -4.78
CA GLN A 210 15.41 -7.48 -3.79
C GLN A 210 14.88 -7.48 -2.36
N ASN A 211 15.56 -8.25 -1.51
CA ASN A 211 15.42 -8.16 -0.05
C ASN A 211 16.63 -7.39 0.47
N MET A 212 16.42 -6.24 1.11
CA MET A 212 17.50 -5.38 1.60
C MET A 212 17.24 -4.88 3.01
N THR A 213 18.30 -4.62 3.72
CA THR A 213 18.26 -3.97 5.03
C THR A 213 18.15 -2.44 4.88
N ARG A 214 17.63 -1.78 5.91
CA ARG A 214 17.57 -0.31 5.91
C ARG A 214 18.94 0.36 5.91
N ASN A 215 19.95 -0.31 6.49
CA ASN A 215 21.33 0.18 6.47
C ASN A 215 21.90 0.14 5.05
N GLU A 216 21.74 -0.98 4.31
CA GLU A 216 22.17 -1.06 2.92
C GLU A 216 21.50 -0.02 2.04
N ILE A 217 20.19 0.23 2.24
CA ILE A 217 19.46 1.29 1.51
C ILE A 217 20.05 2.68 1.82
N ALA A 218 20.40 2.97 3.07
CA ALA A 218 21.02 4.24 3.43
C ALA A 218 22.39 4.40 2.75
N ASP A 219 23.18 3.32 2.65
CA ASP A 219 24.46 3.31 1.95
C ASP A 219 24.30 3.50 0.43
N LEU A 220 23.24 2.93 -0.18
CA LEU A 220 22.91 3.17 -1.60
C LEU A 220 22.57 4.64 -1.87
N PHE A 221 21.82 5.30 -0.98
CA PHE A 221 21.62 6.76 -1.08
C PHE A 221 22.93 7.53 -0.95
N GLY A 222 23.81 7.10 -0.06
CA GLY A 222 25.14 7.69 0.09
C GLY A 222 25.96 7.61 -1.20
N LYS A 223 25.98 6.44 -1.83
CA LYS A 223 26.64 6.21 -3.12
C LYS A 223 26.03 7.07 -4.24
N ALA A 224 24.70 7.08 -4.36
CA ALA A 224 23.99 7.85 -5.40
C ALA A 224 24.22 9.37 -5.28
N LEU A 225 24.42 9.88 -4.07
CA LEU A 225 24.64 11.31 -3.79
C LEU A 225 26.13 11.67 -3.64
N ASN A 226 27.03 10.69 -3.71
CA ASN A 226 28.46 10.84 -3.44
C ASN A 226 28.74 11.49 -2.07
N ILE A 227 28.04 11.04 -1.03
CA ILE A 227 28.21 11.50 0.36
C ILE A 227 28.28 10.30 1.31
N LYS A 228 28.77 10.53 2.56
CA LYS A 228 28.63 9.57 3.66
C LYS A 228 27.48 10.04 4.57
N PRO A 229 26.26 9.45 4.46
CA PRO A 229 25.14 9.90 5.28
C PRO A 229 25.37 9.60 6.77
N LYS A 230 24.92 10.50 7.64
CA LYS A 230 24.91 10.26 9.10
C LYS A 230 23.65 9.45 9.44
N VAL A 231 23.84 8.16 9.75
CA VAL A 231 22.73 7.25 10.10
C VAL A 231 22.67 7.08 11.61
N GLY A 232 21.59 7.54 12.23
CA GLY A 232 21.27 7.29 13.63
C GLY A 232 20.32 6.11 13.76
N HIS A 233 20.28 5.47 14.93
CA HIS A 233 19.39 4.34 15.22
C HIS A 233 18.59 4.61 16.50
N ALA A 234 17.27 4.52 16.42
CA ALA A 234 16.39 4.60 17.58
C ALA A 234 16.34 3.21 18.27
N PRO A 235 16.81 3.08 19.51
CA PRO A 235 16.86 1.78 20.17
C PRO A 235 15.47 1.13 20.32
N VAL A 236 15.38 -0.18 20.08
CA VAL A 236 14.12 -0.93 20.17
C VAL A 236 13.43 -0.80 21.53
N ARG A 237 14.23 -0.71 22.63
CA ARG A 237 13.69 -0.48 23.99
C ARG A 237 12.93 0.84 24.11
N LEU A 238 13.44 1.92 23.49
CA LEU A 238 12.77 3.22 23.47
C LEU A 238 11.52 3.16 22.57
N LEU A 239 11.59 2.48 21.43
CA LEU A 239 10.41 2.28 20.55
C LEU A 239 9.28 1.55 21.30
N LYS A 240 9.59 0.52 22.10
CA LYS A 240 8.59 -0.17 22.94
C LYS A 240 7.91 0.79 23.90
N LEU A 241 8.69 1.54 24.67
CA LEU A 241 8.17 2.52 25.64
C LEU A 241 7.30 3.58 24.94
N PHE A 242 7.83 4.21 23.91
CA PHE A 242 7.12 5.27 23.20
C PHE A 242 5.88 4.74 22.46
N SER A 243 5.88 3.50 21.94
CA SER A 243 4.70 2.92 21.32
C SER A 243 3.51 2.80 22.26
N VAL A 244 3.75 2.59 23.56
CA VAL A 244 2.71 2.55 24.59
C VAL A 244 2.26 3.96 24.94
N LEU A 245 3.19 4.88 25.23
CA LEU A 245 2.90 6.25 25.64
C LEU A 245 2.18 7.07 24.54
N VAL A 246 2.55 6.89 23.29
CA VAL A 246 1.97 7.63 22.14
C VAL A 246 0.63 7.04 21.69
N ASN A 247 0.36 5.75 21.93
CA ASN A 247 -0.82 5.06 21.40
C ASN A 247 -2.16 5.73 21.73
N PRO A 248 -2.43 6.27 22.94
CA PRO A 248 -3.69 6.98 23.23
C PRO A 248 -3.88 8.24 22.39
N PHE A 249 -2.80 8.93 22.04
CA PHE A 249 -2.81 10.21 21.33
C PHE A 249 -2.69 10.03 19.81
N HIS A 250 -1.82 9.12 19.38
CA HIS A 250 -1.55 8.89 17.96
C HIS A 250 -1.33 7.40 17.63
N PRO A 251 -2.41 6.60 17.55
CA PRO A 251 -2.31 5.16 17.32
C PRO A 251 -1.57 4.79 16.02
N GLY A 252 -1.62 5.64 15.00
CA GLY A 252 -0.87 5.42 13.75
C GLY A 252 0.64 5.44 13.94
N ILE A 253 1.18 6.40 14.70
CA ILE A 253 2.62 6.44 15.03
C ILE A 253 2.99 5.23 15.90
N ALA A 254 2.16 4.88 16.87
CA ALA A 254 2.37 3.69 17.70
C ALA A 254 2.42 2.40 16.85
N ARG A 255 1.59 2.28 15.80
CA ARG A 255 1.64 1.15 14.84
C ARG A 255 2.96 1.11 14.07
N VAL A 256 3.47 2.25 13.61
CA VAL A 256 4.79 2.30 12.93
C VAL A 256 5.89 1.82 13.85
N MET A 257 5.90 2.26 15.12
CA MET A 257 6.88 1.79 16.11
C MET A 257 6.74 0.29 16.37
N LYS A 258 5.51 -0.22 16.58
CA LYS A 258 5.25 -1.65 16.78
C LYS A 258 5.68 -2.48 15.55
N LEU A 259 5.41 -2.00 14.35
CA LEU A 259 5.86 -2.66 13.11
C LEU A 259 7.38 -2.69 13.04
N SER A 260 8.06 -1.58 13.35
CA SER A 260 9.53 -1.53 13.37
C SER A 260 10.13 -2.50 14.40
N ILE A 261 9.48 -2.66 15.57
CA ILE A 261 9.88 -3.65 16.57
C ILE A 261 9.67 -5.08 16.06
N TYR A 262 8.56 -5.32 15.39
CA TYR A 262 8.22 -6.64 14.82
C TYR A 262 9.23 -7.04 13.74
N THR A 263 9.50 -6.15 12.78
CA THR A 263 10.43 -6.42 11.67
C THR A 263 11.88 -6.66 12.10
N GLU A 264 12.27 -6.29 13.33
CA GLU A 264 13.60 -6.61 13.85
C GLU A 264 13.81 -8.11 14.10
N ASN A 265 12.72 -8.89 14.24
CA ASN A 265 12.77 -10.30 14.63
C ASN A 265 11.90 -11.21 13.74
N SER A 266 11.29 -10.66 12.68
CA SER A 266 10.45 -11.39 11.73
C SER A 266 11.13 -11.49 10.37
N ASP A 267 10.76 -12.53 9.61
CA ASP A 267 11.15 -12.67 8.21
C ASP A 267 10.14 -11.91 7.33
N GLU A 268 10.57 -10.79 6.78
CA GLU A 268 9.81 -9.95 5.84
C GLU A 268 10.37 -10.09 4.42
N THR A 269 11.14 -11.15 4.16
CA THR A 269 11.68 -11.42 2.82
C THR A 269 10.62 -12.08 1.94
N MET A 270 10.74 -11.90 0.65
CA MET A 270 9.95 -12.59 -0.37
C MET A 270 10.87 -13.14 -1.44
N ASP A 271 10.48 -14.23 -2.10
CA ASP A 271 11.19 -14.70 -3.29
C ASP A 271 10.94 -13.71 -4.44
N PRO A 272 11.98 -13.02 -4.95
CA PRO A 272 11.83 -12.07 -6.05
C PRO A 272 11.27 -12.69 -7.34
N LYS A 273 11.39 -14.01 -7.50
CA LYS A 273 10.89 -14.73 -8.67
C LYS A 273 9.35 -14.73 -8.77
N TYR A 274 8.63 -14.50 -7.65
CA TYR A 274 7.16 -14.49 -7.68
C TYR A 274 6.61 -13.54 -8.75
N SER A 275 7.06 -12.29 -8.80
CA SER A 275 6.55 -11.32 -9.79
C SER A 275 6.95 -11.66 -11.22
N VAL A 276 8.16 -12.19 -11.41
CA VAL A 276 8.63 -12.63 -12.74
C VAL A 276 7.85 -13.84 -13.24
N GLN A 277 7.70 -14.87 -12.41
CA GLN A 277 7.01 -16.11 -12.78
C GLN A 277 5.50 -15.91 -12.97
N GLN A 278 4.88 -15.14 -12.07
CA GLN A 278 3.42 -14.96 -12.06
C GLN A 278 2.94 -13.98 -13.13
N PHE A 279 3.69 -12.92 -13.40
CA PHE A 279 3.24 -11.80 -14.23
C PHE A 279 4.15 -11.50 -15.43
N GLY A 280 5.31 -12.14 -15.53
CA GLY A 280 6.34 -11.81 -16.54
C GLY A 280 6.90 -10.38 -16.35
N LEU A 281 6.94 -9.88 -15.10
CA LEU A 281 7.42 -8.54 -14.79
C LEU A 281 8.91 -8.56 -14.47
N SER A 282 9.58 -7.45 -14.79
CA SER A 282 10.92 -7.13 -14.31
C SER A 282 10.80 -5.95 -13.33
N PRO A 283 10.63 -6.22 -12.02
CA PRO A 283 10.39 -5.16 -11.06
C PRO A 283 11.59 -4.23 -10.93
N THR A 284 11.31 -2.95 -10.65
CA THR A 284 12.31 -1.90 -10.46
C THR A 284 13.24 -2.22 -9.30
N THR A 285 14.54 -2.16 -9.53
CA THR A 285 15.54 -2.33 -8.47
C THR A 285 15.55 -1.13 -7.52
N ILE A 286 16.07 -1.32 -6.29
CA ILE A 286 16.19 -0.22 -5.32
C ILE A 286 17.15 0.85 -5.83
N GLU A 287 18.20 0.46 -6.52
CA GLU A 287 19.17 1.36 -7.17
C GLU A 287 18.50 2.24 -8.24
N GLU A 288 17.72 1.64 -9.15
CA GLU A 288 16.97 2.38 -10.18
C GLU A 288 15.96 3.34 -9.53
N PHE A 289 15.26 2.89 -8.49
CA PHE A 289 14.33 3.73 -7.74
C PHE A 289 15.05 4.92 -7.09
N ILE A 290 16.18 4.68 -6.40
CA ILE A 290 16.98 5.75 -5.77
C ILE A 290 17.47 6.75 -6.81
N GLN A 291 17.98 6.29 -7.96
CA GLN A 291 18.36 7.18 -9.06
C GLN A 291 17.19 8.06 -9.50
N SER A 292 16.00 7.48 -9.69
CA SER A 292 14.81 8.22 -10.14
C SER A 292 14.38 9.36 -9.20
N VAL A 293 14.64 9.22 -7.89
CA VAL A 293 14.26 10.22 -6.88
C VAL A 293 15.40 11.18 -6.50
N THR A 294 16.64 10.89 -6.88
CA THR A 294 17.80 11.75 -6.65
C THR A 294 18.12 12.64 -7.86
N THR A 295 17.82 12.20 -9.08
CA THR A 295 18.09 12.96 -10.34
C THR A 295 17.06 14.08 -10.60
N LYS A 296 15.91 14.06 -9.96
CA LYS A 296 14.84 15.09 -10.12
C LYS A 296 15.08 16.37 -9.30
N ARG A 297 16.36 16.77 -9.13
CA ARG A 297 16.74 18.05 -8.50
C ARG A 297 16.85 19.17 -9.51
#